data_17b4983cc37ff56aa93f6e8cb8fae7b7
#
_entry.id   17b4983cc37ff56aa93f6e8cb8fae7b7
#
_cell.length_a   1.000
_cell.length_b   1.000
_cell.length_c   1.000
_cell.angle_alpha   90.00
_cell.angle_beta   90.00
_cell.angle_gamma   90.00
#
_symmetry.space_group_name_H-M   'P 1'
#
loop_
_entity.id
_entity.type
_entity.pdbx_description
1 polymer ?
#
loop_
_entity_poly.entity_id
_entity_poly.type
_entity_poly.pdbx_seq_one_letter_code
_entity_poly.pdbx_strand_id
1 'polypeptide(L)'
;MVTISSDFSVKENRRVYSPISLRGTDCKINSQVSLAGLTSFRVGGPAEWYVAPRSKSALEASFAWADSEGLPVTLLGAGSNLLVSDRGLSGLVIGTRYLKQVHFNLETGQVTAGAGESIPRLAWLAAKRGWKGLEWAVGIPGPVGGAVVMN
;
A
#
# COMPACT_ATOMS: atom_id res chain seq x y z
N MET A 1 14.05 9.44 -2.06
CA MET A 1 13.71 8.48 -3.12
C MET A 1 14.21 7.11 -2.69
N VAL A 2 13.33 6.13 -2.60
CA VAL A 2 13.67 4.75 -2.23
C VAL A 2 13.63 3.89 -3.49
N THR A 3 14.71 3.18 -3.77
CA THR A 3 14.79 2.19 -4.85
C THR A 3 14.66 0.80 -4.25
N ILE A 4 13.70 0.03 -4.71
CA ILE A 4 13.55 -1.37 -4.33
C ILE A 4 13.92 -2.23 -5.54
N SER A 5 14.97 -3.01 -5.42
CA SER A 5 15.35 -4.03 -6.39
C SER A 5 15.52 -5.37 -5.67
N SER A 6 15.12 -6.44 -6.30
CA SER A 6 15.42 -7.80 -5.82
C SER A 6 16.47 -8.43 -6.74
N ASP A 7 17.50 -9.04 -6.13
CA ASP A 7 18.45 -9.88 -6.84
C ASP A 7 17.77 -11.21 -7.21
N PHE A 8 16.97 -11.19 -8.25
CA PHE A 8 16.29 -12.37 -8.73
C PHE A 8 16.93 -12.85 -10.03
N SER A 9 17.42 -14.06 -10.01
CA SER A 9 17.74 -14.80 -11.25
C SER A 9 16.44 -15.04 -12.00
N VAL A 10 16.18 -14.23 -13.02
CA VAL A 10 14.97 -14.30 -13.83
C VAL A 10 15.02 -15.59 -14.65
N LYS A 11 14.31 -16.63 -14.18
CA LYS A 11 13.86 -17.67 -15.09
C LYS A 11 12.75 -17.05 -15.94
N GLU A 12 12.94 -17.01 -17.23
CA GLU A 12 12.08 -16.37 -18.26
C GLU A 12 10.65 -16.94 -18.38
N ASN A 13 10.16 -17.68 -17.41
CA ASN A 13 8.85 -18.31 -17.45
C ASN A 13 7.88 -17.58 -16.48
N ARG A 14 7.50 -16.34 -16.82
CA ARG A 14 6.48 -15.56 -16.08
C ARG A 14 5.09 -16.18 -16.30
N ARG A 15 4.80 -17.26 -15.56
CA ARG A 15 3.47 -17.85 -15.59
C ARG A 15 2.48 -16.90 -14.92
N VAL A 16 1.42 -16.55 -15.64
CA VAL A 16 0.25 -15.86 -15.06
C VAL A 16 -0.63 -16.93 -14.44
N TYR A 17 -0.87 -16.79 -13.14
CA TYR A 17 -1.74 -17.70 -12.40
C TYR A 17 -3.14 -17.11 -12.26
N SER A 18 -4.14 -17.96 -12.09
CA SER A 18 -5.50 -17.51 -11.74
C SER A 18 -5.49 -16.76 -10.40
N PRO A 19 -6.34 -15.72 -10.26
CA PRO A 19 -6.42 -14.97 -9.01
C PRO A 19 -6.76 -15.87 -7.81
N ILE A 20 -6.03 -15.70 -6.71
CA ILE A 20 -6.23 -16.43 -5.46
C ILE A 20 -7.17 -15.63 -4.57
N SER A 21 -8.33 -16.21 -4.19
CA SER A 21 -9.26 -15.55 -3.26
C SER A 21 -8.79 -15.73 -1.82
N LEU A 22 -8.65 -14.64 -1.08
CA LEU A 22 -8.34 -14.68 0.35
C LEU A 22 -9.60 -15.04 1.14
N ARG A 23 -9.53 -16.15 1.90
CA ARG A 23 -10.66 -16.66 2.69
C ARG A 23 -11.19 -15.59 3.67
N GLY A 24 -12.52 -15.46 3.73
CA GLY A 24 -13.19 -14.52 4.64
C GLY A 24 -13.07 -13.05 4.23
N THR A 25 -12.60 -12.77 3.01
CA THR A 25 -12.46 -11.41 2.47
C THR A 25 -12.96 -11.33 1.05
N ASP A 26 -13.17 -10.09 0.56
CA ASP A 26 -13.46 -9.77 -0.84
C ASP A 26 -12.20 -9.59 -1.70
N CYS A 27 -11.02 -9.79 -1.12
CA CYS A 27 -9.75 -9.54 -1.78
C CYS A 27 -9.25 -10.75 -2.57
N LYS A 28 -8.62 -10.44 -3.71
CA LYS A 28 -7.94 -11.40 -4.56
C LYS A 28 -6.48 -11.02 -4.72
N ILE A 29 -5.61 -12.02 -4.64
CA ILE A 29 -4.19 -11.89 -4.98
C ILE A 29 -4.05 -12.20 -6.47
N ASN A 30 -3.45 -11.29 -7.21
CA ASN A 30 -3.23 -11.40 -8.64
C ASN A 30 -1.73 -11.58 -8.91
N SER A 31 -1.38 -12.44 -9.88
CA SER A 31 0.00 -12.62 -10.32
C SER A 31 0.38 -11.65 -11.43
N GLN A 32 1.67 -11.34 -11.54
CA GLN A 32 2.29 -10.58 -12.63
C GLN A 32 1.64 -9.22 -12.91
N VAL A 33 1.28 -8.50 -11.84
CA VAL A 33 0.65 -7.17 -11.95
C VAL A 33 1.70 -6.11 -12.21
N SER A 34 1.58 -5.37 -13.33
CA SER A 34 2.48 -4.26 -13.64
C SER A 34 2.44 -3.18 -12.56
N LEU A 35 3.60 -2.83 -12.02
CA LEU A 35 3.76 -1.78 -11.03
C LEU A 35 3.89 -0.38 -11.64
N ALA A 36 4.13 -0.28 -12.95
CA ALA A 36 4.22 1.01 -13.64
C ALA A 36 2.96 1.87 -13.46
N GLY A 37 1.77 1.27 -13.51
CA GLY A 37 0.50 1.97 -13.25
C GLY A 37 0.25 2.33 -11.78
N LEU A 38 1.11 1.86 -10.87
CA LEU A 38 0.97 2.02 -9.43
C LEU A 38 2.03 2.96 -8.82
N THR A 39 2.95 3.47 -9.62
CA THR A 39 4.00 4.43 -9.23
C THR A 39 3.83 5.76 -9.95
N SER A 40 4.30 6.85 -9.34
CA SER A 40 4.26 8.18 -9.94
C SER A 40 5.20 8.32 -11.13
N PHE A 41 6.30 7.59 -11.14
CA PHE A 41 7.25 7.57 -12.26
C PHE A 41 6.73 6.79 -13.47
N ARG A 42 5.64 6.03 -13.31
CA ARG A 42 5.02 5.18 -14.35
C ARG A 42 6.00 4.20 -15.02
N VAL A 43 7.00 3.76 -14.26
CA VAL A 43 7.96 2.74 -14.66
C VAL A 43 8.00 1.63 -13.62
N GLY A 44 8.56 0.49 -14.00
CA GLY A 44 8.73 -0.68 -13.14
C GLY A 44 8.05 -1.93 -13.68
N GLY A 45 8.72 -3.04 -13.51
CA GLY A 45 8.24 -4.36 -13.89
C GLY A 45 7.09 -4.86 -13.04
N PRO A 46 6.68 -6.11 -13.21
CA PRO A 46 5.55 -6.68 -12.51
C PRO A 46 5.88 -7.05 -11.05
N ALA A 47 4.88 -6.96 -10.17
CA ALA A 47 4.86 -7.70 -8.93
C ALA A 47 4.61 -9.19 -9.25
N GLU A 48 5.37 -10.09 -8.64
CA GLU A 48 5.10 -11.52 -8.73
C GLU A 48 3.67 -11.81 -8.25
N TRP A 49 3.34 -11.30 -7.09
CA TRP A 49 1.99 -11.31 -6.51
C TRP A 49 1.60 -9.91 -6.05
N TYR A 50 0.35 -9.55 -6.23
CA TYR A 50 -0.19 -8.25 -5.83
C TYR A 50 -1.57 -8.40 -5.21
N VAL A 51 -1.80 -7.67 -4.10
CA VAL A 51 -3.11 -7.52 -3.46
C VAL A 51 -3.32 -6.08 -3.02
N ALA A 52 -4.58 -5.62 -3.03
CA ALA A 52 -4.96 -4.29 -2.56
C ALA A 52 -6.11 -4.39 -1.54
N PRO A 53 -5.80 -4.66 -0.26
CA PRO A 53 -6.81 -4.83 0.78
C PRO A 53 -7.59 -3.54 1.03
N ARG A 54 -8.87 -3.69 1.36
CA ARG A 54 -9.80 -2.58 1.68
C ARG A 54 -10.19 -2.56 3.16
N SER A 55 -9.81 -3.58 3.91
CA SER A 55 -10.11 -3.72 5.34
C SER A 55 -8.89 -4.23 6.10
N LYS A 56 -8.91 -4.07 7.42
CA LYS A 56 -7.89 -4.63 8.31
C LYS A 56 -7.83 -6.15 8.20
N SER A 57 -8.97 -6.82 8.18
CA SER A 57 -9.05 -8.29 8.04
C SER A 57 -8.45 -8.79 6.73
N ALA A 58 -8.69 -8.08 5.61
CA ALA A 58 -8.10 -8.41 4.33
C ALA A 58 -6.57 -8.19 4.31
N LEU A 59 -6.08 -7.15 5.02
CA LEU A 59 -4.65 -6.91 5.19
C LEU A 59 -4.00 -8.05 6.01
N GLU A 60 -4.58 -8.42 7.13
CA GLU A 60 -4.12 -9.52 7.98
C GLU A 60 -4.09 -10.86 7.21
N ALA A 61 -5.16 -11.14 6.46
CA ALA A 61 -5.22 -12.32 5.60
C ALA A 61 -4.14 -12.31 4.50
N SER A 62 -3.78 -11.14 3.98
CA SER A 62 -2.70 -11.00 2.99
C SER A 62 -1.34 -11.34 3.57
N PHE A 63 -1.05 -10.89 4.78
CA PHE A 63 0.18 -11.24 5.49
C PHE A 63 0.23 -12.74 5.82
N ALA A 64 -0.87 -13.29 6.36
CA ALA A 64 -0.93 -14.71 6.68
C ALA A 64 -0.72 -15.61 5.45
N TRP A 65 -1.28 -15.21 4.30
CA TRP A 65 -1.04 -15.92 3.05
C TRP A 65 0.43 -15.87 2.63
N ALA A 66 1.06 -14.68 2.65
CA ALA A 66 2.47 -14.55 2.29
C ALA A 66 3.38 -15.38 3.21
N ASP A 67 3.08 -15.40 4.51
CA ASP A 67 3.81 -16.19 5.50
C ASP A 67 3.68 -17.70 5.21
N SER A 68 2.46 -18.18 4.90
CA SER A 68 2.22 -19.59 4.55
C SER A 68 2.92 -20.05 3.28
N GLU A 69 3.15 -19.13 2.33
CA GLU A 69 3.88 -19.39 1.08
C GLU A 69 5.39 -19.10 1.20
N GLY A 70 5.87 -18.63 2.36
CA GLY A 70 7.27 -18.27 2.57
C GLY A 70 7.74 -17.08 1.71
N LEU A 71 6.82 -16.15 1.35
CA LEU A 71 7.07 -15.06 0.44
C LEU A 71 7.46 -13.78 1.18
N PRO A 72 8.46 -13.01 0.70
CA PRO A 72 8.73 -11.68 1.20
C PRO A 72 7.58 -10.73 0.88
N VAL A 73 7.32 -9.76 1.77
CA VAL A 73 6.26 -8.76 1.60
C VAL A 73 6.86 -7.39 1.36
N THR A 74 6.36 -6.71 0.33
CA THR A 74 6.65 -5.29 0.05
C THR A 74 5.37 -4.47 0.18
N LEU A 75 5.40 -3.41 1.00
CA LEU A 75 4.27 -2.47 1.12
C LEU A 75 4.38 -1.36 0.06
N LEU A 76 3.29 -1.13 -0.66
CA LEU A 76 3.18 -0.08 -1.66
C LEU A 76 2.08 0.93 -1.27
N GLY A 77 2.47 2.16 -0.92
CA GLY A 77 1.55 3.27 -0.69
C GLY A 77 1.05 3.90 -2.00
N ALA A 78 1.20 5.21 -2.14
CA ALA A 78 0.89 5.93 -3.39
C ALA A 78 1.94 5.72 -4.49
N GLY A 79 3.08 5.12 -4.19
CA GLY A 79 4.18 4.91 -5.13
C GLY A 79 4.87 6.20 -5.59
N SER A 80 4.75 7.29 -4.81
CA SER A 80 5.29 8.60 -5.20
C SER A 80 6.80 8.76 -4.99
N ASN A 81 7.38 7.91 -4.14
CA ASN A 81 8.82 7.95 -3.83
C ASN A 81 9.50 6.59 -4.07
N LEU A 82 8.97 5.83 -5.02
CA LEU A 82 9.46 4.50 -5.37
C LEU A 82 9.90 4.46 -6.84
N LEU A 83 11.11 3.96 -7.06
CA LEU A 83 11.58 3.54 -8.37
C LEU A 83 11.71 2.01 -8.35
N VAL A 84 10.85 1.35 -9.10
CA VAL A 84 10.83 -0.12 -9.20
C VAL A 84 11.61 -0.55 -10.42
N SER A 85 12.46 -1.57 -10.26
CA SER A 85 13.20 -2.18 -11.37
C SER A 85 12.26 -2.74 -12.44
N ASP A 86 12.68 -2.70 -13.71
CA ASP A 86 11.96 -3.33 -14.83
C ASP A 86 11.86 -4.86 -14.69
N ARG A 87 12.74 -5.45 -13.89
CA ARG A 87 12.67 -6.87 -13.51
C ARG A 87 11.46 -7.18 -12.63
N GLY A 88 10.86 -6.16 -12.01
CA GLY A 88 9.75 -6.31 -11.08
C GLY A 88 10.18 -6.61 -9.65
N LEU A 89 9.23 -7.05 -8.86
CA LEU A 89 9.42 -7.43 -7.45
C LEU A 89 8.96 -8.88 -7.23
N SER A 90 9.80 -9.65 -6.53
CA SER A 90 9.43 -10.99 -6.06
C SER A 90 8.58 -10.92 -4.80
N GLY A 91 7.83 -11.99 -4.53
CA GLY A 91 6.95 -12.10 -3.37
C GLY A 91 5.65 -11.32 -3.52
N LEU A 92 5.05 -10.96 -2.39
CA LEU A 92 3.76 -10.29 -2.35
C LEU A 92 3.94 -8.78 -2.20
N VAL A 93 3.41 -8.00 -3.15
CA VAL A 93 3.26 -6.54 -3.03
C VAL A 93 1.86 -6.23 -2.50
N ILE A 94 1.76 -5.59 -1.35
CA ILE A 94 0.51 -5.16 -0.74
C ILE A 94 0.30 -3.66 -0.96
N GLY A 95 -0.69 -3.32 -1.81
CA GLY A 95 -1.08 -1.93 -2.07
C GLY A 95 -2.01 -1.39 -0.98
N THR A 96 -1.55 -0.39 -0.21
CA THR A 96 -2.31 0.14 0.94
C THR A 96 -3.30 1.24 0.57
N ARG A 97 -3.40 1.64 -0.70
CA ARG A 97 -4.18 2.79 -1.20
C ARG A 97 -5.67 2.79 -0.86
N TYR A 98 -6.24 1.62 -0.58
CA TYR A 98 -7.67 1.49 -0.25
C TYR A 98 -7.96 1.42 1.25
N LEU A 99 -6.93 1.42 2.11
CA LEU A 99 -7.08 1.50 3.56
C LEU A 99 -7.33 2.96 3.97
N LYS A 100 -8.55 3.48 3.71
CA LYS A 100 -8.92 4.90 3.84
C LYS A 100 -9.94 5.16 4.97
N GLN A 101 -9.82 4.46 6.07
CA GLN A 101 -10.71 4.68 7.22
C GLN A 101 -10.19 5.83 8.07
N VAL A 102 -11.10 6.71 8.53
CA VAL A 102 -10.78 7.80 9.46
C VAL A 102 -11.81 7.80 10.58
N HIS A 103 -11.32 7.74 11.80
CA HIS A 103 -12.14 7.83 13.00
C HIS A 103 -11.64 8.96 13.92
N PHE A 104 -12.55 9.83 14.36
CA PHE A 104 -12.29 10.91 15.31
C PHE A 104 -12.92 10.56 16.65
N ASN A 105 -12.10 10.44 17.69
CA ASN A 105 -12.59 10.28 19.06
C ASN A 105 -12.72 11.68 19.70
N LEU A 106 -13.95 12.14 19.87
CA LEU A 106 -14.24 13.47 20.42
C LEU A 106 -13.88 13.63 21.90
N GLU A 107 -13.88 12.53 22.65
CA GLU A 107 -13.59 12.55 24.08
C GLU A 107 -12.09 12.68 24.35
N THR A 108 -11.28 11.97 23.55
CA THR A 108 -9.82 11.93 23.74
C THR A 108 -9.05 12.90 22.84
N GLY A 109 -9.70 13.50 21.84
CA GLY A 109 -9.04 14.33 20.84
C GLY A 109 -8.14 13.53 19.88
N GLN A 110 -8.30 12.22 19.81
CA GLN A 110 -7.48 11.35 18.95
C GLN A 110 -8.13 11.14 17.58
N VAL A 111 -7.29 11.07 16.54
CA VAL A 111 -7.70 10.65 15.22
C VAL A 111 -6.94 9.37 14.83
N THR A 112 -7.69 8.37 14.38
CA THR A 112 -7.14 7.15 13.78
C THR A 112 -7.38 7.19 12.28
N ALA A 113 -6.32 7.01 11.48
CA ALA A 113 -6.42 7.01 10.03
C ALA A 113 -5.76 5.78 9.43
N GLY A 114 -6.37 5.25 8.37
CA GLY A 114 -5.80 4.15 7.60
C GLY A 114 -4.56 4.59 6.81
N ALA A 115 -3.66 3.66 6.55
CA ALA A 115 -2.39 3.91 5.86
C ALA A 115 -2.55 4.51 4.45
N GLY A 116 -3.66 4.23 3.77
CA GLY A 116 -3.99 4.76 2.44
C GLY A 116 -4.71 6.10 2.44
N GLU A 117 -5.01 6.68 3.63
CA GLU A 117 -5.67 7.98 3.71
C GLU A 117 -4.70 9.10 3.31
N SER A 118 -5.21 10.10 2.58
CA SER A 118 -4.42 11.27 2.17
C SER A 118 -4.19 12.20 3.36
N ILE A 119 -2.94 12.60 3.59
CA ILE A 119 -2.58 13.54 4.67
C ILE A 119 -3.30 14.87 4.51
N PRO A 120 -3.29 15.55 3.33
CA PRO A 120 -4.04 16.78 3.13
C PRO A 120 -5.53 16.61 3.42
N ARG A 121 -6.13 15.49 2.97
CA ARG A 121 -7.54 15.22 3.23
C ARG A 121 -7.82 15.04 4.72
N LEU A 122 -6.94 14.36 5.46
CA LEU A 122 -7.05 14.19 6.90
C LEU A 122 -7.02 15.53 7.63
N ALA A 123 -6.09 16.42 7.25
CA ALA A 123 -6.00 17.77 7.79
C ALA A 123 -7.29 18.58 7.52
N TRP A 124 -7.84 18.53 6.31
CA TRP A 124 -9.11 19.14 5.96
C TRP A 124 -10.28 18.60 6.77
N LEU A 125 -10.32 17.29 7.00
CA LEU A 125 -11.37 16.66 7.82
C LEU A 125 -11.29 17.09 9.29
N ALA A 126 -10.09 17.29 9.82
CA ALA A 126 -9.87 17.82 11.17
C ALA A 126 -10.32 19.28 11.26
N ALA A 127 -9.89 20.13 10.31
CA ALA A 127 -10.26 21.54 10.27
C ALA A 127 -11.78 21.75 10.20
N LYS A 128 -12.49 20.96 9.37
CA LYS A 128 -13.96 20.99 9.28
C LYS A 128 -14.66 20.65 10.61
N ARG A 129 -13.98 19.98 11.53
CA ARG A 129 -14.46 19.64 12.87
C ARG A 129 -14.01 20.66 13.94
N GLY A 130 -13.33 21.73 13.53
CA GLY A 130 -12.75 22.72 14.44
C GLY A 130 -11.52 22.22 15.19
N TRP A 131 -10.91 21.11 14.76
CA TRP A 131 -9.71 20.56 15.37
C TRP A 131 -8.47 21.27 14.86
N LYS A 132 -7.57 21.63 15.78
CA LYS A 132 -6.28 22.28 15.52
C LYS A 132 -5.15 21.26 15.59
N GLY A 133 -3.99 21.60 15.00
CA GLY A 133 -2.75 20.83 15.13
C GLY A 133 -2.37 20.02 13.90
N LEU A 134 -3.21 19.97 12.85
CA LEU A 134 -2.91 19.31 11.59
C LEU A 134 -2.78 20.29 10.41
N GLU A 135 -2.72 21.59 10.66
CA GLU A 135 -2.67 22.64 9.62
C GLU A 135 -1.41 22.49 8.74
N TRP A 136 -0.28 22.16 9.35
CA TRP A 136 1.00 21.91 8.67
C TRP A 136 0.94 20.75 7.67
N ALA A 137 0.03 19.82 7.88
CA ALA A 137 -0.06 18.60 7.11
C ALA A 137 -0.73 18.79 5.74
N VAL A 138 -1.41 19.92 5.50
CA VAL A 138 -2.08 20.22 4.23
C VAL A 138 -1.11 20.25 3.05
N GLY A 139 0.14 20.69 3.28
CA GLY A 139 1.17 20.78 2.25
C GLY A 139 1.95 19.50 1.99
N ILE A 140 1.71 18.43 2.76
CA ILE A 140 2.46 17.16 2.63
C ILE A 140 1.74 16.22 1.67
N PRO A 141 2.26 16.00 0.45
CA PRO A 141 1.64 15.07 -0.49
C PRO A 141 1.85 13.62 -0.04
N GLY A 142 0.82 12.80 -0.22
CA GLY A 142 0.92 11.35 0.00
C GLY A 142 -0.03 10.80 1.07
N PRO A 143 0.00 9.49 1.27
CA PRO A 143 -0.81 8.80 2.26
C PRO A 143 -0.13 8.78 3.63
N VAL A 144 -0.94 8.63 4.68
CA VAL A 144 -0.51 8.54 6.08
C VAL A 144 0.58 7.46 6.27
N GLY A 145 0.39 6.26 5.71
CA GLY A 145 1.39 5.19 5.83
C GLY A 145 2.73 5.55 5.19
N GLY A 146 2.73 6.26 4.05
CA GLY A 146 3.95 6.75 3.41
C GLY A 146 4.69 7.77 4.28
N ALA A 147 3.96 8.69 4.90
CA ALA A 147 4.57 9.67 5.79
C ALA A 147 5.20 9.03 7.03
N VAL A 148 4.54 8.07 7.64
CA VAL A 148 5.07 7.35 8.82
C VAL A 148 6.36 6.59 8.49
N VAL A 149 6.46 6.01 7.29
CA VAL A 149 7.67 5.27 6.87
C VAL A 149 8.82 6.19 6.48
N MET A 150 8.51 7.39 5.98
CA MET A 150 9.50 8.34 5.44
C MET A 150 9.96 9.39 6.48
N ASN A 151 9.37 9.38 7.67
CA ASN A 151 9.69 10.34 8.74
C ASN A 151 11.01 10.03 9.43
#